data_d6bb040d31e28fd6cdd3e3a46d40d776
#
_entry.id   d6bb040d31e28fd6cdd3e3a46d40d776
#
_cell.length_a   1.000
_cell.length_b   1.000
_cell.length_c   1.000
_cell.angle_alpha   90.00
_cell.angle_beta   90.00
_cell.angle_gamma   90.00
#
_symmetry.space_group_name_H-M   'P 1'
#
loop_
_entity.id
_entity.type
_entity.pdbx_description
1 polymer ?
#
loop_
_entity_poly.entity_id
_entity_poly.type
_entity_poly.pdbx_seq_one_letter_code
_entity_poly.pdbx_strand_id
1 'polypeptide(L)'
;FKSAVGVLGQFNYLIKVIITPGVVELGSAQYAINYELGAVAGKVCDYLIAVGANADALVKGAIEAGLPKRSAVMVKSRAEAMERYTKIKGGKAVLFENDLPDNYG
;
A
#
# COMPACT_ATOMS: atom_id res chain seq x y z
N PHE A 1 10.83 2.55 -0.11
CA PHE A 1 9.45 2.34 0.37
C PHE A 1 9.28 2.75 1.82
N LYS A 2 10.07 2.18 2.72
CA LYS A 2 9.91 2.48 4.15
C LYS A 2 10.20 3.94 4.48
N SER A 3 11.17 4.55 3.81
CA SER A 3 11.48 5.97 4.01
C SER A 3 10.32 6.86 3.57
N ALA A 4 9.73 6.54 2.42
CA ALA A 4 8.59 7.31 1.92
C ALA A 4 7.38 7.18 2.84
N VAL A 5 7.15 5.97 3.38
CA VAL A 5 6.08 5.74 4.33
C VAL A 5 6.30 6.56 5.60
N GLY A 6 7.54 6.65 6.07
CA GLY A 6 7.86 7.48 7.23
C GLY A 6 7.56 8.96 7.00
N VAL A 7 7.85 9.45 5.80
CA VAL A 7 7.53 10.85 5.46
C VAL A 7 6.01 11.05 5.45
N LEU A 8 5.27 10.11 4.85
CA LEU A 8 3.81 10.21 4.82
C LEU A 8 3.23 10.26 6.23
N GLY A 9 3.80 9.52 7.16
CA GLY A 9 3.32 9.48 8.53
C GLY A 9 3.37 10.82 9.26
N GLN A 10 4.07 11.81 8.70
CA GLN A 10 4.14 13.14 9.28
C GLN A 10 2.93 14.02 8.94
N PHE A 11 2.07 13.58 8.03
CA PHE A 11 0.88 14.33 7.63
C PHE A 11 -0.31 13.91 8.50
N ASN A 12 -0.30 14.34 9.77
CA ASN A 12 -1.24 13.84 10.76
C ASN A 12 -2.67 14.35 10.59
N TYR A 13 -2.86 15.46 9.88
CA TYR A 13 -4.16 16.08 9.69
C TYR A 13 -4.87 15.66 8.41
N LEU A 14 -4.24 14.82 7.60
CA LEU A 14 -4.82 14.34 6.35
C LEU A 14 -5.06 12.84 6.44
N ILE A 15 -6.01 12.36 5.63
CA ILE A 15 -6.20 10.93 5.46
C ILE A 15 -5.02 10.40 4.65
N LYS A 16 -4.29 9.48 5.23
CA LYS A 16 -3.07 8.95 4.61
C LYS A 16 -3.41 7.70 3.82
N VAL A 17 -3.16 7.76 2.51
CA VAL A 17 -3.45 6.66 1.59
C VAL A 17 -2.16 6.19 0.95
N ILE A 18 -1.92 4.90 0.99
CA ILE A 18 -0.78 4.29 0.30
C ILE A 18 -1.32 3.43 -0.82
N ILE A 19 -0.82 3.66 -2.03
CA ILE A 19 -1.16 2.86 -3.21
C ILE A 19 0.14 2.23 -3.70
N THR A 20 0.21 0.90 -3.69
CA THR A 20 1.47 0.23 -4.02
C THR A 20 1.25 -1.15 -4.62
N PRO A 21 2.08 -1.54 -5.60
CA PRO A 21 2.12 -2.93 -6.09
C PRO A 21 3.02 -3.81 -5.25
N GLY A 22 3.68 -3.27 -4.22
CA GLY A 22 4.71 -3.99 -3.48
C GLY A 22 6.01 -4.06 -4.25
N VAL A 23 6.85 -5.00 -3.87
CA VAL A 23 8.13 -5.20 -4.55
C VAL A 23 8.17 -6.57 -5.18
N VAL A 24 8.87 -6.66 -6.31
CA VAL A 24 9.13 -7.94 -6.95
C VAL A 24 10.45 -8.46 -6.43
N GLU A 25 10.41 -9.67 -5.92
CA GLU A 25 11.58 -10.34 -5.40
C GLU A 25 11.63 -11.73 -5.99
N LEU A 26 12.81 -12.17 -6.42
CA LEU A 26 12.93 -13.50 -6.99
C LEU A 26 13.02 -14.53 -5.87
N GLY A 27 12.30 -15.63 -6.03
CA GLY A 27 12.36 -16.73 -5.09
C GLY A 27 11.26 -16.68 -4.03
N SER A 28 11.46 -17.47 -2.98
CA SER A 28 10.43 -17.73 -1.98
C SER A 28 10.21 -16.59 -1.00
N ALA A 29 11.06 -15.57 -1.01
CA ALA A 29 10.96 -14.47 -0.06
C ALA A 29 9.94 -13.40 -0.46
N GLN A 30 9.39 -13.46 -1.67
CA GLN A 30 8.52 -12.41 -2.16
C GLN A 30 7.31 -12.17 -1.26
N TYR A 31 6.64 -13.23 -0.84
CA TYR A 31 5.47 -13.09 0.02
C TYR A 31 5.85 -12.45 1.36
N ALA A 32 6.91 -12.96 2.01
CA ALA A 32 7.31 -12.48 3.33
C ALA A 32 7.73 -11.01 3.28
N ILE A 33 8.44 -10.61 2.24
CA ILE A 33 8.88 -9.23 2.09
C ILE A 33 7.68 -8.29 1.91
N ASN A 34 6.72 -8.68 1.08
CA ASN A 34 5.54 -7.85 0.86
C ASN A 34 4.64 -7.82 2.09
N TYR A 35 4.54 -8.92 2.81
CA TYR A 35 3.82 -8.95 4.08
C TYR A 35 4.41 -7.94 5.06
N GLU A 36 5.74 -7.92 5.18
CA GLU A 36 6.41 -6.97 6.07
C GLU A 36 6.19 -5.53 5.64
N LEU A 37 6.26 -5.26 4.33
CA LEU A 37 6.00 -3.92 3.80
C LEU A 37 4.56 -3.49 4.10
N GLY A 38 3.62 -4.41 3.95
CA GLY A 38 2.23 -4.16 4.30
C GLY A 38 2.08 -3.81 5.77
N ALA A 39 2.78 -4.52 6.65
CA ALA A 39 2.74 -4.24 8.07
C ALA A 39 3.30 -2.85 8.39
N VAL A 40 4.39 -2.45 7.75
CA VAL A 40 4.95 -1.11 7.92
C VAL A 40 3.95 -0.06 7.46
N ALA A 41 3.35 -0.26 6.29
CA ALA A 41 2.36 0.67 5.75
C ALA A 41 1.13 0.77 6.67
N GLY A 42 0.67 -0.37 7.16
CA GLY A 42 -0.52 -0.41 8.01
C GLY A 42 -0.38 0.35 9.32
N LYS A 43 0.84 0.58 9.77
CA LYS A 43 1.08 1.33 11.00
C LYS A 43 0.96 2.84 10.80
N VAL A 44 1.04 3.32 9.57
CA VAL A 44 1.06 4.77 9.33
C VAL A 44 -0.04 5.25 8.42
N CYS A 45 -0.66 4.40 7.60
CA CYS A 45 -1.71 4.84 6.69
C CYS A 45 -3.09 4.62 7.26
N ASP A 46 -4.05 5.38 6.72
CA ASP A 46 -5.47 5.18 7.02
C ASP A 46 -6.11 4.23 6.03
N TYR A 47 -5.58 4.17 4.81
CA TYR A 47 -6.04 3.27 3.76
C TYR A 47 -4.86 2.73 2.99
N LEU A 48 -4.90 1.45 2.69
CA LEU A 48 -3.93 0.81 1.82
C LEU A 48 -4.66 0.26 0.60
N ILE A 49 -4.20 0.65 -0.58
CA ILE A 49 -4.71 0.10 -1.83
C ILE A 49 -3.56 -0.67 -2.47
N ALA A 50 -3.65 -1.99 -2.39
CA ALA A 50 -2.60 -2.87 -2.89
C ALA A 50 -2.98 -3.37 -4.29
N VAL A 51 -2.04 -3.26 -5.21
CA VAL A 51 -2.30 -3.50 -6.63
C VAL A 51 -1.60 -4.77 -7.09
N GLY A 52 -2.36 -5.65 -7.74
CA GLY A 52 -1.79 -6.77 -8.48
C GLY A 52 -1.42 -7.98 -7.65
N ALA A 53 -0.38 -8.68 -8.08
CA ALA A 53 -0.08 -10.02 -7.56
C ALA A 53 0.37 -10.04 -6.10
N ASN A 54 0.96 -8.97 -5.60
CA ASN A 54 1.43 -8.91 -4.22
C ASN A 54 0.40 -8.37 -3.25
N ALA A 55 -0.80 -8.06 -3.74
CA ALA A 55 -1.82 -7.41 -2.92
C ALA A 55 -2.22 -8.24 -1.70
N ASP A 56 -2.32 -9.56 -1.86
CA ASP A 56 -2.71 -10.42 -0.74
C ASP A 56 -1.73 -10.30 0.43
N ALA A 57 -0.43 -10.39 0.16
CA ALA A 57 0.58 -10.29 1.21
C ALA A 57 0.57 -8.90 1.86
N LEU A 58 0.49 -7.86 1.04
CA LEU A 58 0.47 -6.47 1.53
C LEU A 58 -0.72 -6.22 2.44
N VAL A 59 -1.90 -6.62 2.00
CA VAL A 59 -3.13 -6.41 2.76
C VAL A 59 -3.11 -7.19 4.06
N LYS A 60 -2.66 -8.43 4.01
CA LYS A 60 -2.61 -9.26 5.20
C LYS A 60 -1.66 -8.70 6.24
N GLY A 61 -0.47 -8.24 5.81
CA GLY A 61 0.47 -7.60 6.72
C GLY A 61 -0.10 -6.34 7.35
N ALA A 62 -0.78 -5.52 6.57
CA ALA A 62 -1.36 -4.28 7.05
C ALA A 62 -2.45 -4.56 8.10
N ILE A 63 -3.33 -5.52 7.83
CA ILE A 63 -4.40 -5.86 8.76
C ILE A 63 -3.83 -6.39 10.07
N GLU A 64 -2.82 -7.23 10.01
CA GLU A 64 -2.23 -7.77 11.23
C GLU A 64 -1.46 -6.70 12.02
N ALA A 65 -1.04 -5.63 11.35
CA ALA A 65 -0.41 -4.51 12.04
C ALA A 65 -1.41 -3.53 12.64
N GLY A 66 -2.70 -3.74 12.41
CA GLY A 66 -3.75 -2.93 13.03
C GLY A 66 -4.64 -2.15 12.09
N LEU A 67 -4.37 -2.16 10.80
CA LEU A 67 -5.23 -1.44 9.85
C LEU A 67 -6.58 -2.16 9.74
N PRO A 68 -7.70 -1.44 9.85
CA PRO A 68 -9.01 -2.09 9.71
C PRO A 68 -9.13 -2.78 8.36
N LYS A 69 -9.77 -3.93 8.37
CA LYS A 69 -9.92 -4.74 7.16
C LYS A 69 -10.58 -3.96 6.03
N ARG A 70 -11.58 -3.13 6.35
CA ARG A 70 -12.28 -2.32 5.35
C ARG A 70 -11.39 -1.25 4.71
N SER A 71 -10.25 -0.96 5.34
CA SER A 71 -9.31 0.05 4.87
C SER A 71 -8.14 -0.54 4.11
N ALA A 72 -8.08 -1.85 3.97
CA ALA A 72 -7.04 -2.55 3.22
C ALA A 72 -7.69 -3.19 2.01
N VAL A 73 -7.42 -2.65 0.84
CA VAL A 73 -8.14 -2.99 -0.39
C VAL A 73 -7.18 -3.60 -1.40
N MET A 74 -7.64 -4.69 -2.04
CA MET A 74 -6.91 -5.32 -3.14
C MET A 74 -7.55 -4.93 -4.45
N VAL A 75 -6.74 -4.46 -5.40
CA VAL A 75 -7.22 -4.13 -6.74
C VAL A 75 -6.31 -4.78 -7.77
N LYS A 76 -6.80 -4.89 -8.99
CA LYS A 76 -6.08 -5.59 -10.06
C LYS A 76 -5.22 -4.67 -10.91
N SER A 77 -5.53 -3.38 -10.94
CA SER A 77 -4.86 -2.44 -11.82
C SER A 77 -4.73 -1.07 -11.16
N ARG A 78 -3.84 -0.27 -11.73
CA ARG A 78 -3.68 1.11 -11.28
C ARG A 78 -4.97 1.90 -11.50
N ALA A 79 -5.67 1.67 -12.61
CA ALA A 79 -6.92 2.36 -12.88
C ALA A 79 -7.95 2.07 -11.79
N GLU A 80 -8.07 0.82 -11.38
CA GLU A 80 -8.96 0.45 -10.29
C GLU A 80 -8.53 1.09 -8.98
N ALA A 81 -7.22 1.18 -8.74
CA ALA A 81 -6.69 1.84 -7.54
C ALA A 81 -7.10 3.31 -7.50
N MET A 82 -7.00 4.01 -8.62
CA MET A 82 -7.38 5.41 -8.69
C MET A 82 -8.88 5.59 -8.47
N GLU A 83 -9.69 4.69 -8.99
CA GLU A 83 -11.12 4.72 -8.76
C GLU A 83 -11.44 4.61 -7.27
N ARG A 84 -10.77 3.68 -6.59
CA ARG A 84 -10.96 3.52 -5.14
C ARG A 84 -10.49 4.75 -4.38
N TYR A 85 -9.36 5.32 -4.80
CA TYR A 85 -8.82 6.51 -4.15
C TYR A 85 -9.81 7.68 -4.24
N THR A 86 -10.44 7.88 -5.39
CA THR A 86 -11.37 9.00 -5.55
C THR A 86 -12.63 8.87 -4.70
N LYS A 87 -12.94 7.67 -4.24
CA LYS A 87 -14.10 7.44 -3.38
C LYS A 87 -13.83 7.76 -1.92
N ILE A 88 -12.58 7.93 -1.54
CA ILE A 88 -12.21 8.32 -0.18
C ILE A 88 -12.45 9.82 -0.06
N LYS A 89 -13.29 10.21 0.88
CA LYS A 89 -13.66 11.62 1.04
C LYS A 89 -12.80 12.30 2.09
N GLY A 90 -12.61 13.62 1.92
CA GLY A 90 -11.84 14.42 2.85
C GLY A 90 -10.48 14.80 2.30
N GLY A 91 -9.71 15.54 3.08
CA GLY A 91 -8.34 15.91 2.72
C GLY A 91 -7.46 14.67 2.74
N LYS A 92 -6.72 14.45 1.68
CA LYS A 92 -5.92 13.23 1.51
C LYS A 92 -4.46 13.56 1.22
N ALA A 93 -3.57 12.78 1.83
CA ALA A 93 -2.17 12.71 1.42
C ALA A 93 -1.97 11.31 0.85
N VAL A 94 -1.47 11.22 -0.37
CA VAL A 94 -1.32 9.93 -1.04
C VAL A 94 0.15 9.68 -1.35
N LEU A 95 0.57 8.44 -1.11
CA LEU A 95 1.87 7.96 -1.52
C LEU A 95 1.67 6.91 -2.59
N PHE A 96 2.11 7.23 -3.81
CA PHE A 96 2.18 6.24 -4.87
C PHE A 96 3.55 5.60 -4.79
N GLU A 97 3.59 4.39 -4.28
CA GLU A 97 4.84 3.66 -4.20
C GLU A 97 4.88 2.66 -5.33
N ASN A 98 5.84 2.82 -6.19
CA ASN A 98 6.03 1.92 -7.32
C ASN A 98 7.51 1.59 -7.40
N ASP A 99 7.89 0.56 -6.67
CA ASP A 99 9.26 0.11 -6.64
C ASP A 99 9.66 -0.64 -7.89
N LEU A 100 8.69 -0.94 -8.75
CA LEU A 100 8.99 -1.60 -10.00
C LEU A 100 9.52 -0.57 -10.98
N PRO A 101 10.74 -0.69 -11.44
CA PRO A 101 11.22 0.16 -12.53
C PRO A 101 10.33 -0.02 -13.75
N ASP A 102 10.26 1.01 -14.58
CA ASP A 102 9.42 0.96 -15.78
C ASP A 102 9.76 -0.23 -16.66
N ASN A 103 10.99 -0.67 -16.64
CA ASN A 103 11.43 -1.79 -17.46
C ASN A 103 10.96 -3.15 -16.93
N TYR A 104 10.35 -3.20 -15.82
CA TYR A 104 9.68 -4.43 -15.38
C TYR A 104 8.36 -4.64 -16.11
N GLY A 105 7.92 -3.65 -16.74
CA GLY A 105 6.82 -3.70 -17.68
C GLY A 105 5.51 -3.93 -17.14
#